data_04d2eb397fd1b645854f43e6523262e7
#
_entry.id   04d2eb397fd1b645854f43e6523262e7
#
_cell.length_a   1.000
_cell.length_b   1.000
_cell.length_c   1.000
_cell.angle_alpha   90.00
_cell.angle_beta   90.00
_cell.angle_gamma   90.00
#
_symmetry.space_group_name_H-M   'P 1'
#
loop_
_entity.id
_entity.type
_entity.pdbx_description
1 polymer ?
#
loop_
_entity_poly.entity_id
_entity_poly.type
_entity_poly.pdbx_seq_one_letter_code
_entity_poly.pdbx_strand_id
1 'polypeptide(L)'
;MQTLKRPIAAALTAIALAGPAAAQDAPALDTVVATVNGDEITLGHMVAARSTLPQEYQQLPDDVLFTALLDQLVQQSLLSQTQEELSGMAEMALENERRLLGAAQAVESIVGEAVTDEALQTTYEARYAEAEPGTEYNASHILVETEEEAQALIEELDGGADFAALAEEHSTGPSGPSGGSLGWFDADTMVEPFQNAVEEMEPGTVREEPVQTEFGWHVIRLNETRAADAPELDEVRAELEDELRQAAVDARLAALQDDATIDRSGADSLDPAALSAAAAAEE
;
A
#
# COMPACT_ATOMS: atom_id res chain seq x y z
N MET A 1 -58.52 -63.42 35.89
CA MET A 1 -58.26 -62.18 35.10
C MET A 1 -57.27 -61.36 35.87
N GLN A 2 -55.93 -61.45 35.52
CA GLN A 2 -54.85 -60.74 36.21
C GLN A 2 -54.44 -59.54 35.35
N THR A 3 -54.57 -58.37 35.89
CA THR A 3 -54.12 -57.12 35.26
C THR A 3 -52.64 -56.86 35.61
N LEU A 4 -51.79 -56.93 34.60
CA LEU A 4 -50.35 -56.65 34.69
C LEU A 4 -50.15 -55.13 34.67
N LYS A 5 -49.63 -54.57 35.79
CA LYS A 5 -49.16 -53.19 35.85
C LYS A 5 -47.68 -53.14 35.42
N ARG A 6 -47.40 -52.42 34.34
CA ARG A 6 -46.03 -52.08 33.93
C ARG A 6 -45.58 -50.79 34.62
N PRO A 7 -44.31 -50.71 35.14
CA PRO A 7 -43.75 -49.47 35.62
C PRO A 7 -43.17 -48.66 34.44
N ILE A 8 -43.45 -47.37 34.41
CA ILE A 8 -42.82 -46.37 33.51
C ILE A 8 -41.48 -45.99 34.16
N ALA A 9 -40.40 -46.36 33.49
CA ALA A 9 -39.05 -45.87 33.84
C ALA A 9 -38.87 -44.45 33.26
N ALA A 10 -38.74 -43.45 34.13
CA ALA A 10 -38.38 -42.11 33.78
C ALA A 10 -36.84 -42.04 33.49
N ALA A 11 -36.48 -41.82 32.25
CA ALA A 11 -35.10 -41.53 31.87
C ALA A 11 -34.79 -40.06 32.19
N LEU A 12 -33.93 -39.79 33.17
CA LEU A 12 -33.35 -38.50 33.47
C LEU A 12 -32.23 -38.25 32.45
N THR A 13 -32.51 -37.37 31.48
CA THR A 13 -31.48 -36.85 30.58
C THR A 13 -30.68 -35.77 31.30
N ALA A 14 -29.46 -36.11 31.70
CA ALA A 14 -28.50 -35.14 32.23
C ALA A 14 -28.02 -34.22 31.10
N ILE A 15 -28.51 -32.97 31.07
CA ILE A 15 -27.96 -31.92 30.24
C ILE A 15 -26.65 -31.47 30.89
N ALA A 16 -25.52 -31.87 30.29
CA ALA A 16 -24.22 -31.32 30.64
C ALA A 16 -24.18 -29.87 30.10
N LEU A 17 -24.27 -28.89 31.01
CA LEU A 17 -23.92 -27.51 30.71
C LEU A 17 -22.40 -27.48 30.43
N ALA A 18 -22.02 -27.42 29.17
CA ALA A 18 -20.69 -26.99 28.77
C ALA A 18 -20.57 -25.50 29.16
N GLY A 19 -19.87 -25.25 30.26
CA GLY A 19 -19.48 -23.87 30.61
C GLY A 19 -18.64 -23.27 29.48
N PRO A 20 -18.62 -21.94 29.34
CA PRO A 20 -17.75 -21.30 28.37
C PRO A 20 -16.31 -21.71 28.67
N ALA A 21 -15.60 -22.25 27.68
CA ALA A 21 -14.15 -22.44 27.81
C ALA A 21 -13.58 -21.04 28.08
N ALA A 22 -13.01 -20.86 29.26
CA ALA A 22 -12.26 -19.66 29.60
C ALA A 22 -11.16 -19.54 28.52
N ALA A 23 -11.18 -18.45 27.75
CA ALA A 23 -10.05 -18.07 26.96
C ALA A 23 -8.86 -18.00 27.93
N GLN A 24 -7.87 -18.88 27.76
CA GLN A 24 -6.64 -18.79 28.53
C GLN A 24 -6.02 -17.46 28.12
N ASP A 25 -5.89 -16.54 29.08
CA ASP A 25 -5.17 -15.30 28.86
C ASP A 25 -3.77 -15.66 28.34
N ALA A 26 -3.38 -15.05 27.21
CA ALA A 26 -2.06 -15.26 26.65
C ALA A 26 -1.00 -14.94 27.72
N PRO A 27 0.07 -15.76 27.89
CA PRO A 27 1.11 -15.48 28.86
C PRO A 27 1.68 -14.07 28.65
N ALA A 28 1.95 -13.38 29.74
CA ALA A 28 2.51 -12.03 29.72
C ALA A 28 3.93 -12.04 29.14
N LEU A 29 4.32 -10.98 28.41
CA LEU A 29 5.63 -10.89 27.75
C LEU A 29 6.81 -10.91 28.77
N ASP A 30 6.58 -10.53 30.00
CA ASP A 30 7.54 -10.57 31.09
C ASP A 30 7.66 -11.95 31.74
N THR A 31 6.92 -12.96 31.29
CA THR A 31 7.03 -14.34 31.78
C THR A 31 8.43 -14.85 31.52
N VAL A 32 9.15 -15.20 32.60
CA VAL A 32 10.51 -15.78 32.56
C VAL A 32 10.45 -17.19 31.99
N VAL A 33 11.18 -17.46 30.92
CA VAL A 33 11.28 -18.78 30.25
C VAL A 33 12.60 -19.49 30.54
N ALA A 34 13.66 -18.74 30.85
CA ALA A 34 14.94 -19.27 31.29
C ALA A 34 15.71 -18.23 32.13
N THR A 35 16.71 -18.72 32.88
CA THR A 35 17.67 -17.88 33.63
C THR A 35 19.09 -18.37 33.35
N VAL A 36 19.99 -17.47 32.97
CA VAL A 36 21.38 -17.77 32.64
C VAL A 36 22.30 -16.95 33.58
N ASN A 37 22.88 -17.59 34.54
CA ASN A 37 23.74 -16.97 35.58
C ASN A 37 23.08 -15.78 36.33
N GLY A 38 21.74 -15.79 36.41
CA GLY A 38 20.96 -14.75 37.07
C GLY A 38 20.27 -13.79 36.12
N ASP A 39 20.64 -13.76 34.83
CA ASP A 39 19.97 -12.96 33.81
C ASP A 39 18.75 -13.69 33.27
N GLU A 40 17.61 -13.01 33.26
CA GLU A 40 16.34 -13.58 32.87
C GLU A 40 16.10 -13.43 31.35
N ILE A 41 15.74 -14.56 30.74
CA ILE A 41 15.19 -14.58 29.37
C ILE A 41 13.67 -14.71 29.51
N THR A 42 12.93 -13.73 28.94
CA THR A 42 11.48 -13.69 28.99
C THR A 42 10.84 -14.12 27.68
N LEU A 43 9.54 -14.39 27.72
CA LEU A 43 8.74 -14.63 26.51
C LEU A 43 8.83 -13.45 25.53
N GLY A 44 8.88 -12.23 26.05
CA GLY A 44 9.06 -11.02 25.24
C GLY A 44 10.37 -11.02 24.44
N HIS A 45 11.48 -11.49 25.04
CA HIS A 45 12.75 -11.65 24.31
C HIS A 45 12.61 -12.66 23.15
N MET A 46 11.87 -13.76 23.34
CA MET A 46 11.63 -14.75 22.30
C MET A 46 10.74 -14.20 21.18
N VAL A 47 9.69 -13.46 21.52
CA VAL A 47 8.79 -12.81 20.54
C VAL A 47 9.56 -11.77 19.71
N ALA A 48 10.40 -10.96 20.36
CA ALA A 48 11.27 -10.02 19.66
C ALA A 48 12.27 -10.73 18.73
N ALA A 49 12.91 -11.81 19.18
CA ALA A 49 13.82 -12.59 18.34
C ALA A 49 13.08 -13.24 17.15
N ARG A 50 11.84 -13.74 17.34
CA ARG A 50 11.01 -14.28 16.26
C ARG A 50 10.74 -13.24 15.18
N SER A 51 10.45 -11.99 15.55
CA SER A 51 10.14 -10.93 14.61
C SER A 51 11.30 -10.56 13.68
N THR A 52 12.54 -10.86 14.08
CA THR A 52 13.75 -10.61 13.27
C THR A 52 14.10 -11.76 12.33
N LEU A 53 13.43 -12.91 12.43
CA LEU A 53 13.68 -14.04 11.53
C LEU A 53 13.17 -13.75 10.11
N PRO A 54 13.85 -14.31 9.08
CA PRO A 54 13.29 -14.36 7.73
C PRO A 54 11.90 -15.00 7.71
N GLN A 55 11.03 -14.55 6.82
CA GLN A 55 9.62 -14.95 6.76
C GLN A 55 9.42 -16.48 6.66
N GLU A 56 10.32 -17.18 5.98
CA GLU A 56 10.29 -18.64 5.84
C GLU A 56 10.41 -19.37 7.20
N TYR A 57 11.23 -18.84 8.11
CA TYR A 57 11.38 -19.41 9.46
C TYR A 57 10.21 -19.04 10.37
N GLN A 58 9.60 -17.86 10.21
CA GLN A 58 8.44 -17.45 11.01
C GLN A 58 7.22 -18.36 10.82
N GLN A 59 7.17 -19.13 9.71
CA GLN A 59 6.09 -20.07 9.39
C GLN A 59 6.28 -21.47 10.01
N LEU A 60 7.39 -21.71 10.68
CA LEU A 60 7.62 -22.99 11.38
C LEU A 60 6.63 -23.17 12.53
N PRO A 61 6.31 -24.43 12.91
CA PRO A 61 5.48 -24.71 14.08
C PRO A 61 6.03 -24.08 15.36
N ASP A 62 5.15 -23.57 16.23
CA ASP A 62 5.54 -22.83 17.43
C ASP A 62 6.39 -23.65 18.41
N ASP A 63 6.20 -24.95 18.51
CA ASP A 63 7.02 -25.85 19.35
C ASP A 63 8.47 -25.95 18.86
N VAL A 64 8.66 -25.96 17.54
CA VAL A 64 10.00 -25.98 16.91
C VAL A 64 10.68 -24.61 17.13
N LEU A 65 9.96 -23.51 16.85
CA LEU A 65 10.48 -22.16 17.04
C LEU A 65 10.80 -21.86 18.49
N PHE A 66 9.91 -22.26 19.42
CA PHE A 66 10.12 -22.03 20.84
C PHE A 66 11.44 -22.64 21.30
N THR A 67 11.69 -23.93 20.99
CA THR A 67 12.91 -24.59 21.41
C THR A 67 14.16 -23.96 20.77
N ALA A 68 14.11 -23.69 19.46
CA ALA A 68 15.25 -23.15 18.72
C ALA A 68 15.61 -21.72 19.20
N LEU A 69 14.60 -20.85 19.38
CA LEU A 69 14.82 -19.48 19.86
C LEU A 69 15.32 -19.46 21.30
N LEU A 70 14.78 -20.32 22.16
CA LEU A 70 15.26 -20.40 23.53
C LEU A 70 16.71 -20.85 23.61
N ASP A 71 17.08 -21.92 22.88
CA ASP A 71 18.46 -22.39 22.82
C ASP A 71 19.41 -21.31 22.26
N GLN A 72 18.97 -20.58 21.21
CA GLN A 72 19.73 -19.48 20.64
C GLN A 72 19.96 -18.35 21.67
N LEU A 73 18.93 -17.91 22.35
CA LEU A 73 19.02 -16.83 23.35
C LEU A 73 19.89 -17.23 24.55
N VAL A 74 19.79 -18.47 25.01
CA VAL A 74 20.66 -19.02 26.05
C VAL A 74 22.12 -19.00 25.62
N GLN A 75 22.43 -19.47 24.39
CA GLN A 75 23.79 -19.44 23.87
C GLN A 75 24.34 -18.01 23.70
N GLN A 76 23.52 -17.10 23.20
CA GLN A 76 23.87 -15.69 23.10
C GLN A 76 24.15 -15.07 24.47
N SER A 77 23.31 -15.37 25.48
CA SER A 77 23.49 -14.90 26.87
C SER A 77 24.79 -15.40 27.44
N LEU A 78 25.10 -16.71 27.30
CA LEU A 78 26.37 -17.28 27.75
C LEU A 78 27.59 -16.63 27.12
N LEU A 79 27.55 -16.39 25.80
CA LEU A 79 28.66 -15.75 25.07
C LEU A 79 28.80 -14.28 25.45
N SER A 80 27.70 -13.53 25.54
CA SER A 80 27.75 -12.11 25.90
C SER A 80 28.32 -11.85 27.29
N GLN A 81 28.06 -12.76 28.26
CA GLN A 81 28.59 -12.68 29.61
C GLN A 81 30.10 -12.93 29.69
N THR A 82 30.75 -13.37 28.62
CA THR A 82 32.22 -13.46 28.55
C THR A 82 32.89 -12.13 28.27
N GLN A 83 32.11 -11.13 27.85
CA GLN A 83 32.59 -9.77 27.60
C GLN A 83 32.19 -8.88 28.77
N GLU A 84 33.13 -8.16 29.36
CA GLU A 84 32.86 -7.21 30.44
C GLU A 84 32.24 -5.91 29.90
N GLU A 85 32.68 -5.45 28.72
CA GLU A 85 32.22 -4.23 28.08
C GLU A 85 32.07 -4.44 26.57
N LEU A 86 31.10 -3.77 25.98
CA LEU A 86 30.96 -3.71 24.51
C LEU A 86 32.06 -2.82 23.92
N SER A 87 32.45 -3.08 22.68
CA SER A 87 33.29 -2.14 21.96
C SER A 87 32.55 -0.83 21.73
N GLY A 88 33.29 0.29 21.59
CA GLY A 88 32.65 1.59 21.31
C GLY A 88 31.76 1.57 20.06
N MET A 89 32.14 0.82 19.03
CA MET A 89 31.32 0.64 17.83
C MET A 89 30.01 -0.13 18.13
N ALA A 90 30.05 -1.17 18.97
CA ALA A 90 28.88 -1.93 19.35
C ALA A 90 27.90 -1.10 20.22
N GLU A 91 28.44 -0.24 21.09
CA GLU A 91 27.61 0.70 21.85
C GLU A 91 26.91 1.72 20.94
N MET A 92 27.63 2.30 19.97
CA MET A 92 27.05 3.23 18.97
C MET A 92 25.97 2.53 18.11
N ALA A 93 26.20 1.26 17.75
CA ALA A 93 25.20 0.46 17.05
C ALA A 93 23.93 0.26 17.88
N LEU A 94 24.07 -0.06 19.18
CA LEU A 94 22.95 -0.21 20.11
C LEU A 94 22.17 1.11 20.30
N GLU A 95 22.88 2.25 20.38
CA GLU A 95 22.24 3.56 20.43
C GLU A 95 21.46 3.88 19.15
N ASN A 96 22.01 3.55 17.99
CA ASN A 96 21.31 3.75 16.71
C ASN A 96 20.08 2.87 16.61
N GLU A 97 20.15 1.61 17.03
CA GLU A 97 19.01 0.70 17.09
C GLU A 97 17.91 1.24 18.00
N ARG A 98 18.26 1.76 19.17
CA ARG A 98 17.32 2.39 20.10
C ARG A 98 16.64 3.61 19.47
N ARG A 99 17.38 4.46 18.72
CA ARG A 99 16.80 5.61 17.99
C ARG A 99 15.83 5.13 16.93
N LEU A 100 16.22 4.10 16.16
CA LEU A 100 15.37 3.52 15.11
C LEU A 100 14.06 2.97 15.67
N LEU A 101 14.12 2.16 16.70
CA LEU A 101 12.95 1.58 17.36
C LEU A 101 12.05 2.67 17.98
N GLY A 102 12.65 3.67 18.64
CA GLY A 102 11.90 4.79 19.19
C GLY A 102 11.20 5.63 18.11
N ALA A 103 11.86 5.87 16.98
CA ALA A 103 11.26 6.57 15.85
C ALA A 103 10.12 5.75 15.23
N ALA A 104 10.30 4.43 15.06
CA ALA A 104 9.26 3.55 14.53
C ALA A 104 8.00 3.55 15.41
N GLN A 105 8.17 3.43 16.74
CA GLN A 105 7.05 3.52 17.68
C GLN A 105 6.34 4.88 17.65
N ALA A 106 7.10 5.98 17.52
CA ALA A 106 6.51 7.30 17.41
C ALA A 106 5.69 7.44 16.11
N VAL A 107 6.20 6.95 14.99
CA VAL A 107 5.47 6.92 13.71
C VAL A 107 4.20 6.08 13.82
N GLU A 108 4.26 4.88 14.42
CA GLU A 108 3.08 4.04 14.63
C GLU A 108 1.99 4.77 15.44
N SER A 109 2.38 5.46 16.53
CA SER A 109 1.44 6.24 17.34
C SER A 109 0.83 7.39 16.54
N ILE A 110 1.65 8.16 15.81
CA ILE A 110 1.20 9.30 14.99
C ILE A 110 0.20 8.83 13.92
N VAL A 111 0.52 7.73 13.24
CA VAL A 111 -0.33 7.16 12.19
C VAL A 111 -1.63 6.62 12.79
N GLY A 112 -1.56 5.91 13.92
CA GLY A 112 -2.74 5.38 14.60
C GLY A 112 -3.71 6.46 15.08
N GLU A 113 -3.21 7.64 15.43
CA GLU A 113 -4.03 8.80 15.80
C GLU A 113 -4.61 9.54 14.57
N ALA A 114 -3.87 9.57 13.47
CA ALA A 114 -4.25 10.35 12.27
C ALA A 114 -5.12 9.57 11.28
N VAL A 115 -4.84 8.29 11.07
CA VAL A 115 -5.56 7.46 10.10
C VAL A 115 -6.75 6.79 10.79
N THR A 116 -7.86 7.51 10.83
CA THR A 116 -9.13 7.05 11.40
C THR A 116 -10.20 7.00 10.32
N ASP A 117 -11.26 6.21 10.52
CA ASP A 117 -12.40 6.19 9.57
C ASP A 117 -13.02 7.58 9.38
N GLU A 118 -13.03 8.41 10.43
CA GLU A 118 -13.52 9.80 10.35
C GLU A 118 -12.61 10.68 9.49
N ALA A 119 -11.29 10.57 9.66
CA ALA A 119 -10.33 11.31 8.84
C ALA A 119 -10.38 10.87 7.37
N LEU A 120 -10.48 9.57 7.12
CA LEU A 120 -10.64 9.01 5.77
C LEU A 120 -11.91 9.53 5.10
N GLN A 121 -13.05 9.49 5.79
CA GLN A 121 -14.31 9.99 5.27
C GLN A 121 -14.23 11.50 4.97
N THR A 122 -13.64 12.27 5.87
CA THR A 122 -13.47 13.72 5.69
C THR A 122 -12.59 14.04 4.49
N THR A 123 -11.47 13.32 4.33
CA THR A 123 -10.55 13.51 3.21
C THR A 123 -11.20 13.12 1.88
N TYR A 124 -11.93 12.01 1.88
CA TYR A 124 -12.71 11.56 0.72
C TYR A 124 -13.76 12.60 0.31
N GLU A 125 -14.56 13.09 1.26
CA GLU A 125 -15.59 14.11 0.99
C GLU A 125 -14.98 15.40 0.43
N ALA A 126 -13.89 15.88 1.02
CA ALA A 126 -13.18 17.07 0.55
C ALA A 126 -12.61 16.90 -0.87
N ARG A 127 -12.16 15.69 -1.23
CA ARG A 127 -11.54 15.42 -2.53
C ARG A 127 -12.55 15.11 -3.62
N TYR A 128 -13.58 14.32 -3.33
CA TYR A 128 -14.46 13.73 -4.33
C TYR A 128 -15.92 14.17 -4.25
N ALA A 129 -16.48 14.37 -3.05
CA ALA A 129 -17.89 14.69 -2.91
C ALA A 129 -18.16 16.21 -3.06
N GLU A 130 -17.18 17.05 -2.71
CA GLU A 130 -17.26 18.53 -2.84
C GLU A 130 -16.54 19.05 -4.09
N ALA A 131 -15.72 18.23 -4.76
CA ALA A 131 -15.05 18.61 -6.00
C ALA A 131 -16.03 18.63 -7.18
N GLU A 132 -15.77 19.49 -8.17
CA GLU A 132 -16.45 19.35 -9.45
C GLU A 132 -16.10 18.01 -10.06
N PRO A 133 -17.10 17.23 -10.52
CA PRO A 133 -16.83 15.92 -11.07
C PRO A 133 -15.91 16.05 -12.30
N GLY A 134 -14.99 15.11 -12.43
CA GLY A 134 -14.20 14.97 -13.65
C GLY A 134 -15.08 14.78 -14.86
N THR A 135 -14.49 14.72 -16.03
CA THR A 135 -15.20 14.45 -17.29
C THR A 135 -14.73 13.14 -17.88
N GLU A 136 -15.63 12.20 -18.06
CA GLU A 136 -15.39 11.03 -18.89
C GLU A 136 -15.76 11.32 -20.33
N TYR A 137 -14.95 10.79 -21.23
CA TYR A 137 -15.06 10.95 -22.67
C TYR A 137 -15.43 9.63 -23.31
N ASN A 138 -16.32 9.68 -24.29
CA ASN A 138 -16.57 8.57 -25.18
C ASN A 138 -16.11 8.97 -26.57
N ALA A 139 -15.10 8.31 -27.09
CA ALA A 139 -14.53 8.65 -28.39
C ALA A 139 -14.35 7.42 -29.28
N SER A 140 -14.20 7.71 -30.56
CA SER A 140 -13.75 6.75 -31.56
C SER A 140 -12.53 7.31 -32.28
N HIS A 141 -11.59 6.44 -32.67
CA HIS A 141 -10.42 6.87 -33.42
C HIS A 141 -10.07 5.93 -34.58
N ILE A 142 -9.41 6.49 -35.59
CA ILE A 142 -8.77 5.75 -36.66
C ILE A 142 -7.28 6.01 -36.55
N LEU A 143 -6.47 4.98 -36.46
CA LEU A 143 -5.01 5.05 -36.39
C LEU A 143 -4.42 4.66 -37.74
N VAL A 144 -3.60 5.53 -38.31
CA VAL A 144 -2.89 5.30 -39.57
C VAL A 144 -1.41 5.67 -39.45
N GLU A 145 -0.60 5.27 -40.45
CA GLU A 145 0.85 5.47 -40.41
C GLU A 145 1.29 6.89 -40.79
N THR A 146 0.52 7.58 -41.66
CA THR A 146 0.93 8.89 -42.20
C THR A 146 -0.11 9.96 -41.94
N GLU A 147 0.35 11.22 -41.92
CA GLU A 147 -0.50 12.40 -41.78
C GLU A 147 -1.42 12.56 -42.99
N GLU A 148 -0.90 12.27 -44.19
CA GLU A 148 -1.64 12.38 -45.43
C GLU A 148 -2.82 11.41 -45.49
N GLU A 149 -2.65 10.18 -44.98
CA GLU A 149 -3.75 9.23 -44.87
C GLU A 149 -4.80 9.72 -43.87
N ALA A 150 -4.38 10.21 -42.71
CA ALA A 150 -5.29 10.75 -41.71
C ALA A 150 -6.10 11.95 -42.25
N GLN A 151 -5.43 12.86 -42.98
CA GLN A 151 -6.09 14.02 -43.58
C GLN A 151 -7.11 13.61 -44.65
N ALA A 152 -6.77 12.61 -45.48
CA ALA A 152 -7.70 12.10 -46.49
C ALA A 152 -8.97 11.49 -45.84
N LEU A 153 -8.82 10.78 -44.73
CA LEU A 153 -9.96 10.21 -43.98
C LEU A 153 -10.84 11.31 -43.36
N ILE A 154 -10.24 12.41 -42.88
CA ILE A 154 -11.00 13.57 -42.38
C ILE A 154 -11.83 14.19 -43.52
N GLU A 155 -11.25 14.34 -44.72
CA GLU A 155 -11.97 14.85 -45.89
C GLU A 155 -13.15 13.94 -46.31
N GLU A 156 -12.99 12.61 -46.21
CA GLU A 156 -14.07 11.66 -46.48
C GLU A 156 -15.19 11.76 -45.44
N LEU A 157 -14.83 11.92 -44.14
CA LEU A 157 -15.78 12.11 -43.05
C LEU A 157 -16.57 13.41 -43.19
N ASP A 158 -15.92 14.50 -43.62
CA ASP A 158 -16.57 15.77 -43.96
C ASP A 158 -17.51 15.62 -45.13
N GLY A 159 -17.20 14.71 -46.06
CA GLY A 159 -18.07 14.30 -47.17
C GLY A 159 -19.26 13.44 -46.74
N GLY A 160 -19.37 13.06 -45.49
CA GLY A 160 -20.46 12.27 -44.94
C GLY A 160 -20.21 10.76 -44.93
N ALA A 161 -18.97 10.31 -45.04
CA ALA A 161 -18.62 8.90 -44.86
C ALA A 161 -18.89 8.41 -43.44
N ASP A 162 -19.15 7.11 -43.29
CA ASP A 162 -19.39 6.51 -41.98
C ASP A 162 -18.07 6.25 -41.24
N PHE A 163 -17.94 6.81 -40.05
CA PHE A 163 -16.70 6.73 -39.26
C PHE A 163 -16.32 5.28 -38.92
N ALA A 164 -17.31 4.46 -38.56
CA ALA A 164 -17.04 3.08 -38.15
C ALA A 164 -16.58 2.26 -39.37
N ALA A 165 -17.18 2.47 -40.55
CA ALA A 165 -16.75 1.80 -41.77
C ALA A 165 -15.32 2.16 -42.17
N LEU A 166 -14.93 3.43 -42.07
CA LEU A 166 -13.56 3.88 -42.35
C LEU A 166 -12.58 3.32 -41.28
N ALA A 167 -12.99 3.25 -40.02
CA ALA A 167 -12.16 2.65 -38.99
C ALA A 167 -11.92 1.15 -39.24
N GLU A 168 -12.94 0.40 -39.64
CA GLU A 168 -12.82 -1.03 -39.95
C GLU A 168 -11.92 -1.25 -41.19
N GLU A 169 -11.92 -0.35 -42.18
CA GLU A 169 -11.18 -0.48 -43.43
C GLU A 169 -9.73 -0.01 -43.29
N HIS A 170 -9.47 1.10 -42.57
CA HIS A 170 -8.18 1.80 -42.60
C HIS A 170 -7.41 1.78 -41.29
N SER A 171 -8.08 1.56 -40.13
CA SER A 171 -7.39 1.65 -38.85
C SER A 171 -6.44 0.49 -38.63
N THR A 172 -5.19 0.81 -38.33
CA THR A 172 -4.17 -0.14 -37.88
C THR A 172 -4.23 -0.41 -36.35
N GLY A 173 -5.06 0.36 -35.64
CA GLY A 173 -5.23 0.24 -34.19
C GLY A 173 -6.14 -0.93 -33.78
N PRO A 174 -6.03 -1.38 -32.52
CA PRO A 174 -6.78 -2.54 -32.03
C PRO A 174 -8.30 -2.32 -32.00
N SER A 175 -8.76 -1.07 -31.93
CA SER A 175 -10.19 -0.70 -31.97
C SER A 175 -10.77 -0.67 -33.39
N GLY A 176 -9.94 -0.73 -34.45
CA GLY A 176 -10.38 -0.71 -35.85
C GLY A 176 -11.53 -1.68 -36.12
N PRO A 177 -11.41 -3.00 -35.82
CA PRO A 177 -12.47 -3.98 -36.07
C PRO A 177 -13.79 -3.72 -35.31
N SER A 178 -13.77 -2.81 -34.35
CA SER A 178 -14.95 -2.38 -33.57
C SER A 178 -15.40 -0.97 -33.96
N GLY A 179 -15.11 -0.54 -35.19
CA GLY A 179 -15.47 0.79 -35.71
C GLY A 179 -14.69 1.93 -35.02
N GLY A 180 -13.52 1.63 -34.48
CA GLY A 180 -12.66 2.59 -33.79
C GLY A 180 -13.08 2.96 -32.38
N SER A 181 -14.16 2.38 -31.85
CA SER A 181 -14.71 2.74 -30.52
C SER A 181 -13.75 2.44 -29.38
N LEU A 182 -13.56 3.44 -28.49
CA LEU A 182 -12.76 3.32 -27.25
C LEU A 182 -13.64 3.13 -26.00
N GLY A 183 -14.96 3.33 -26.14
CA GLY A 183 -15.85 3.35 -24.98
C GLY A 183 -15.69 4.62 -24.13
N TRP A 184 -16.07 4.53 -22.85
CA TRP A 184 -15.90 5.59 -21.88
C TRP A 184 -14.52 5.50 -21.22
N PHE A 185 -13.84 6.62 -21.06
CA PHE A 185 -12.51 6.69 -20.45
C PHE A 185 -12.27 8.07 -19.81
N ASP A 186 -11.39 8.11 -18.82
CA ASP A 186 -10.83 9.35 -18.29
C ASP A 186 -9.71 9.84 -19.22
N ALA A 187 -9.66 11.14 -19.50
CA ALA A 187 -8.69 11.68 -20.45
C ALA A 187 -7.24 11.38 -20.08
N ASP A 188 -6.91 11.37 -18.78
CA ASP A 188 -5.58 11.09 -18.24
C ASP A 188 -5.10 9.63 -18.43
N THR A 189 -5.99 8.72 -18.81
CA THR A 189 -5.63 7.35 -19.19
C THR A 189 -5.05 7.24 -20.59
N MET A 190 -5.13 8.32 -21.39
CA MET A 190 -4.62 8.40 -22.75
C MET A 190 -3.26 9.10 -22.81
N VAL A 191 -2.53 8.90 -23.90
CA VAL A 191 -1.30 9.65 -24.14
C VAL A 191 -1.60 11.15 -24.30
N GLU A 192 -0.72 12.01 -23.77
CA GLU A 192 -0.91 13.46 -23.66
C GLU A 192 -1.45 14.15 -24.95
N PRO A 193 -0.95 13.88 -26.17
CA PRO A 193 -1.50 14.51 -27.36
C PRO A 193 -2.95 14.12 -27.64
N PHE A 194 -3.35 12.89 -27.33
CA PHE A 194 -4.73 12.41 -27.50
C PHE A 194 -5.65 13.01 -26.43
N GLN A 195 -5.18 13.04 -25.18
CA GLN A 195 -5.88 13.68 -24.07
C GLN A 195 -6.20 15.13 -24.39
N ASN A 196 -5.19 15.94 -24.72
CA ASN A 196 -5.37 17.35 -25.05
C ASN A 196 -6.38 17.54 -26.20
N ALA A 197 -6.34 16.62 -27.18
CA ALA A 197 -7.25 16.69 -28.31
C ALA A 197 -8.73 16.48 -27.89
N VAL A 198 -9.03 15.47 -27.09
CA VAL A 198 -10.42 15.19 -26.68
C VAL A 198 -10.97 16.23 -25.71
N GLU A 199 -10.09 16.82 -24.85
CA GLU A 199 -10.47 17.89 -23.93
C GLU A 199 -10.87 19.20 -24.65
N GLU A 200 -10.31 19.45 -25.84
CA GLU A 200 -10.62 20.62 -26.66
C GLU A 200 -11.84 20.44 -27.58
N MET A 201 -12.33 19.20 -27.75
CA MET A 201 -13.39 18.89 -28.73
C MET A 201 -14.78 19.09 -28.14
N GLU A 202 -15.73 19.41 -29.04
CA GLU A 202 -17.15 19.39 -28.73
C GLU A 202 -17.73 17.97 -28.98
N PRO A 203 -18.61 17.46 -28.09
CA PRO A 203 -19.28 16.18 -28.33
C PRO A 203 -20.02 16.13 -29.65
N GLY A 204 -19.93 15.00 -30.35
CA GLY A 204 -20.53 14.77 -31.65
C GLY A 204 -19.69 15.22 -32.83
N THR A 205 -18.48 15.75 -32.62
CA THR A 205 -17.63 16.27 -33.71
C THR A 205 -16.45 15.36 -34.05
N VAL A 206 -15.94 15.46 -35.24
CA VAL A 206 -14.64 14.94 -35.70
C VAL A 206 -13.62 16.09 -35.61
N ARG A 207 -12.42 15.82 -35.12
CA ARG A 207 -11.34 16.82 -35.10
C ARG A 207 -10.89 17.13 -36.52
N GLU A 208 -10.75 18.42 -36.84
CA GLU A 208 -10.37 18.89 -38.17
C GLU A 208 -8.90 18.57 -38.53
N GLU A 209 -8.04 18.43 -37.50
CA GLU A 209 -6.62 18.14 -37.67
C GLU A 209 -6.28 16.79 -37.05
N PRO A 210 -5.49 15.94 -37.76
CA PRO A 210 -5.06 14.67 -37.18
C PRO A 210 -4.10 14.87 -36.00
N VAL A 211 -4.11 13.95 -35.06
CA VAL A 211 -3.30 13.99 -33.83
C VAL A 211 -2.15 13.02 -33.95
N GLN A 212 -0.91 13.50 -33.83
CA GLN A 212 0.28 12.66 -33.82
C GLN A 212 0.60 12.14 -32.41
N THR A 213 0.84 10.84 -32.33
CA THR A 213 1.36 10.17 -31.12
C THR A 213 2.55 9.27 -31.50
N GLU A 214 3.14 8.60 -30.53
CA GLU A 214 4.16 7.57 -30.80
C GLU A 214 3.64 6.37 -31.59
N PHE A 215 2.33 6.15 -31.64
CA PHE A 215 1.69 5.04 -32.36
C PHE A 215 1.37 5.36 -33.81
N GLY A 216 1.38 6.61 -34.20
CA GLY A 216 1.02 7.08 -35.53
C GLY A 216 0.11 8.31 -35.49
N TRP A 217 -0.73 8.45 -36.52
CA TRP A 217 -1.66 9.56 -36.70
C TRP A 217 -3.09 9.12 -36.41
N HIS A 218 -3.77 9.87 -35.57
CA HIS A 218 -5.13 9.59 -35.13
C HIS A 218 -6.12 10.58 -35.76
N VAL A 219 -7.18 10.04 -36.37
CA VAL A 219 -8.42 10.78 -36.66
C VAL A 219 -9.35 10.49 -35.46
N ILE A 220 -9.80 11.52 -34.76
CA ILE A 220 -10.57 11.39 -33.52
C ILE A 220 -11.98 11.94 -33.73
N ARG A 221 -12.99 11.17 -33.27
CA ARG A 221 -14.36 11.64 -33.11
C ARG A 221 -14.72 11.56 -31.65
N LEU A 222 -15.07 12.68 -31.02
CA LEU A 222 -15.66 12.70 -29.70
C LEU A 222 -17.15 12.42 -29.84
N ASN A 223 -17.61 11.30 -29.29
CA ASN A 223 -19.00 10.90 -29.39
C ASN A 223 -19.84 11.62 -28.35
N GLU A 224 -19.46 11.51 -27.09
CA GLU A 224 -20.20 12.05 -25.94
C GLU A 224 -19.23 12.38 -24.79
N THR A 225 -19.68 13.22 -23.88
CA THR A 225 -19.02 13.45 -22.58
C THR A 225 -20.05 13.28 -21.46
N ARG A 226 -19.59 12.87 -20.28
CA ARG A 226 -20.41 12.83 -19.08
C ARG A 226 -19.59 13.23 -17.86
N ALA A 227 -20.26 13.63 -16.79
CA ALA A 227 -19.60 13.76 -15.50
C ALA A 227 -19.09 12.39 -15.04
N ALA A 228 -17.84 12.31 -14.64
CA ALA A 228 -17.30 11.12 -14.00
C ALA A 228 -17.96 10.92 -12.65
N ASP A 229 -18.33 9.69 -12.33
CA ASP A 229 -18.77 9.37 -10.97
C ASP A 229 -17.56 9.41 -10.04
N ALA A 230 -17.74 9.93 -8.83
CA ALA A 230 -16.70 9.84 -7.81
C ALA A 230 -16.40 8.35 -7.51
N PRO A 231 -15.14 7.96 -7.39
CA PRO A 231 -14.82 6.58 -7.01
C PRO A 231 -15.40 6.26 -5.63
N GLU A 232 -15.78 5.03 -5.39
CA GLU A 232 -16.21 4.62 -4.05
C GLU A 232 -15.05 4.72 -3.04
N LEU A 233 -15.35 5.08 -1.78
CA LEU A 233 -14.32 5.24 -0.74
C LEU A 233 -13.40 4.01 -0.63
N ASP A 234 -13.97 2.81 -0.78
CA ASP A 234 -13.19 1.56 -0.68
C ASP A 234 -12.18 1.39 -1.82
N GLU A 235 -12.44 1.98 -2.99
CA GLU A 235 -11.54 1.95 -4.15
C GLU A 235 -10.30 2.83 -3.95
N VAL A 236 -10.47 3.96 -3.24
CA VAL A 236 -9.40 4.95 -2.99
C VAL A 236 -8.88 4.92 -1.55
N ARG A 237 -9.41 4.02 -0.70
CA ARG A 237 -9.07 3.94 0.73
C ARG A 237 -7.57 3.86 0.97
N ALA A 238 -6.87 2.97 0.27
CA ALA A 238 -5.44 2.75 0.46
C ALA A 238 -4.60 4.00 0.12
N GLU A 239 -4.99 4.72 -0.93
CA GLU A 239 -4.35 5.98 -1.33
C GLU A 239 -4.56 7.06 -0.26
N LEU A 240 -5.80 7.22 0.23
CA LEU A 240 -6.12 8.19 1.26
C LEU A 240 -5.45 7.88 2.61
N GLU A 241 -5.33 6.59 2.96
CA GLU A 241 -4.58 6.14 4.14
C GLU A 241 -3.10 6.50 4.04
N ASP A 242 -2.47 6.31 2.88
CA ASP A 242 -1.07 6.66 2.65
C ASP A 242 -0.85 8.18 2.69
N GLU A 243 -1.75 8.96 2.12
CA GLU A 243 -1.71 10.42 2.19
C GLU A 243 -1.83 10.94 3.62
N LEU A 244 -2.83 10.46 4.37
CA LEU A 244 -3.02 10.84 5.78
C LEU A 244 -1.80 10.46 6.63
N ARG A 245 -1.23 9.28 6.41
CA ARG A 245 -0.02 8.80 7.07
C ARG A 245 1.15 9.75 6.80
N GLN A 246 1.42 10.05 5.53
CA GLN A 246 2.52 10.92 5.13
C GLN A 246 2.33 12.33 5.69
N ALA A 247 1.15 12.91 5.53
CA ALA A 247 0.84 14.25 6.04
C ALA A 247 1.00 14.36 7.56
N ALA A 248 0.55 13.36 8.31
CA ALA A 248 0.67 13.35 9.77
C ALA A 248 2.13 13.27 10.24
N VAL A 249 2.92 12.40 9.62
CA VAL A 249 4.35 12.25 9.94
C VAL A 249 5.12 13.52 9.58
N ASP A 250 4.89 14.10 8.41
CA ASP A 250 5.55 15.33 7.96
C ASP A 250 5.21 16.51 8.86
N ALA A 251 3.92 16.68 9.20
CA ALA A 251 3.48 17.73 10.11
C ALA A 251 4.13 17.58 11.50
N ARG A 252 4.22 16.36 12.03
CA ARG A 252 4.86 16.11 13.32
C ARG A 252 6.34 16.35 13.28
N LEU A 253 7.04 15.93 12.22
CA LEU A 253 8.48 16.19 12.04
C LEU A 253 8.76 17.69 11.93
N ALA A 254 7.95 18.45 11.17
CA ALA A 254 8.08 19.89 11.07
C ALA A 254 7.95 20.56 12.45
N ALA A 255 6.92 20.22 13.22
CA ALA A 255 6.73 20.74 14.57
C ALA A 255 7.90 20.41 15.51
N LEU A 256 8.43 19.18 15.45
CA LEU A 256 9.58 18.76 16.24
C LEU A 256 10.86 19.49 15.84
N GLN A 257 11.04 19.80 14.54
CA GLN A 257 12.19 20.56 14.05
C GLN A 257 12.15 22.02 14.46
N ASP A 258 10.95 22.62 14.46
CA ASP A 258 10.75 24.00 14.90
C ASP A 258 11.06 24.20 16.39
N ASP A 259 10.74 23.22 17.23
CA ASP A 259 10.98 23.23 18.67
C ASP A 259 12.43 22.80 19.05
N ALA A 260 13.17 22.17 18.13
CA ALA A 260 14.49 21.60 18.42
C ALA A 260 15.63 22.61 18.22
N THR A 261 16.65 22.50 19.06
CA THR A 261 17.96 23.12 18.78
C THR A 261 18.84 22.12 18.07
N ILE A 262 19.07 22.33 16.78
CA ILE A 262 19.88 21.42 15.94
C ILE A 262 21.17 22.13 15.55
N ASP A 263 22.31 21.67 16.10
CA ASP A 263 23.65 22.14 15.72
C ASP A 263 24.32 21.11 14.82
N ARG A 264 24.64 21.50 13.59
CA ARG A 264 25.34 20.69 12.58
C ARG A 264 26.77 21.16 12.32
N SER A 265 27.27 22.12 13.08
CA SER A 265 28.60 22.74 12.86
C SER A 265 29.74 21.72 12.90
N GLY A 266 29.60 20.61 13.63
CA GLY A 266 30.55 19.50 13.63
C GLY A 266 30.70 18.81 12.28
N ALA A 267 29.58 18.67 11.53
CA ALA A 267 29.60 18.06 10.19
C ALA A 267 30.29 18.94 9.15
N ASP A 268 30.19 20.27 9.27
CA ASP A 268 30.79 21.24 8.33
C ASP A 268 32.30 21.16 8.29
N SER A 269 32.94 20.65 9.35
CA SER A 269 34.36 20.50 9.49
C SER A 269 34.96 19.16 9.04
N LEU A 270 34.07 18.18 8.70
CA LEU A 270 34.47 16.82 8.33
C LEU A 270 34.41 16.62 6.80
N ASP A 271 35.47 15.98 6.28
CA ASP A 271 35.42 15.43 4.92
C ASP A 271 34.44 14.23 4.91
N PRO A 272 33.44 14.16 4.04
CA PRO A 272 32.56 12.99 3.94
C PRO A 272 33.28 11.65 3.76
N ALA A 273 34.48 11.65 3.18
CA ALA A 273 35.32 10.46 3.07
C ALA A 273 35.78 9.90 4.44
N ALA A 274 35.70 10.69 5.52
CA ALA A 274 35.99 10.24 6.88
C ALA A 274 35.07 9.08 7.31
N LEU A 275 33.84 8.99 6.76
CA LEU A 275 32.93 7.89 7.06
C LEU A 275 33.49 6.53 6.64
N SER A 276 34.06 6.44 5.41
CA SER A 276 34.68 5.21 4.91
C SER A 276 36.05 4.94 5.57
N ALA A 277 36.83 6.00 5.84
CA ALA A 277 38.14 5.89 6.49
C ALA A 277 38.02 5.38 7.94
N ALA A 278 37.03 5.86 8.70
CA ALA A 278 36.81 5.41 10.06
C ALA A 278 36.33 3.94 10.10
N ALA A 279 35.49 3.51 9.17
CA ALA A 279 35.05 2.12 9.07
C ALA A 279 36.19 1.15 8.80
N ALA A 280 37.14 1.52 7.93
CA ALA A 280 38.33 0.72 7.61
C ALA A 280 39.37 0.63 8.74
N ALA A 281 39.31 1.52 9.71
CA ALA A 281 40.22 1.53 10.84
C ALA A 281 39.80 0.62 12.01
N GLU A 282 38.55 0.15 11.97
CA GLU A 282 37.96 -0.76 12.96
C GLU A 282 38.04 -2.24 12.53
N GLU A 283 38.43 -2.54 11.28
CA GLU A 283 38.71 -3.90 10.77
C GLU A 283 40.17 -4.33 11.10
#